data_0b915e57325720c85f2ec50ece821657
#
_entry.id   0b915e57325720c85f2ec50ece821657
#
_cell.length_a   1.000
_cell.length_b   1.000
_cell.length_c   1.000
_cell.angle_alpha   90.00
_cell.angle_beta   90.00
_cell.angle_gamma   90.00
#
_symmetry.space_group_name_H-M   'P 1'
#
loop_
_entity.id
_entity.type
_entity.pdbx_description
1 polymer ?
#
loop_
_entity_poly.entity_id
_entity_poly.type
_entity_poly.pdbx_seq_one_letter_code
_entity_poly.pdbx_strand_id
1 'polypeptide(L)'
;MTLGAVFLTDRVAAAFVTALVGGGVVAAGWFWTHALSRRRDRLLRDERVDDIQRALLAEIRAHVAALEGQPLGDPEAREAMVMRLAQGRHVPILPHDANDRIFRAVVEEVHVLPEWAIDSVVRYYRLLAVRTALAQDIRAAASDHPDRATEMFRDYLILNDETLLTGRRAMRVLGAGLQGGQDAVQALFAAAERRETQRIAATLPGELAELRAGLNKRSSDPRGR
;
A
#
# COMPACT_ATOMS: atom_id res chain seq x y z
N MET A 1 -30.76 64.15 47.63
CA MET A 1 -29.60 63.45 47.08
C MET A 1 -29.98 62.05 46.48
N THR A 2 -30.90 61.89 45.53
CA THR A 2 -31.32 60.53 45.13
C THR A 2 -31.67 60.37 43.61
N LEU A 3 -31.89 61.42 42.88
CA LEU A 3 -32.23 61.31 41.42
C LEU A 3 -30.97 61.04 40.55
N GLY A 4 -29.82 61.60 40.93
CA GLY A 4 -28.59 61.38 40.11
C GLY A 4 -27.99 59.98 40.21
N ALA A 5 -28.19 59.27 41.31
CA ALA A 5 -27.70 57.92 41.53
C ALA A 5 -28.47 56.87 40.72
N VAL A 6 -29.80 57.11 40.60
CA VAL A 6 -30.66 56.18 39.79
C VAL A 6 -30.35 56.29 38.29
N PHE A 7 -30.11 57.46 37.76
CA PHE A 7 -29.75 57.69 36.35
C PHE A 7 -28.35 57.15 36.01
N LEU A 8 -27.42 57.17 36.98
CA LEU A 8 -26.09 56.57 36.77
C LEU A 8 -26.13 55.02 36.75
N THR A 9 -26.97 54.40 37.59
CA THR A 9 -27.17 52.95 37.61
C THR A 9 -27.84 52.44 36.32
N ASP A 10 -28.83 53.14 35.80
CA ASP A 10 -29.51 52.76 34.55
C ASP A 10 -28.60 52.86 33.31
N ARG A 11 -27.78 53.91 33.24
CA ARG A 11 -26.81 54.08 32.18
C ARG A 11 -25.69 53.03 32.21
N VAL A 12 -25.22 52.71 33.39
CA VAL A 12 -24.19 51.65 33.60
C VAL A 12 -24.78 50.29 33.26
N ALA A 13 -26.01 49.98 33.66
CA ALA A 13 -26.71 48.74 33.33
C ALA A 13 -26.93 48.59 31.82
N ALA A 14 -27.38 49.67 31.15
CA ALA A 14 -27.57 49.70 29.69
C ALA A 14 -26.23 49.49 28.94
N ALA A 15 -25.14 50.14 29.38
CA ALA A 15 -23.83 49.97 28.79
C ALA A 15 -23.30 48.53 28.98
N PHE A 16 -23.54 47.94 30.16
CA PHE A 16 -23.16 46.55 30.43
C PHE A 16 -23.90 45.53 29.56
N VAL A 17 -25.23 45.72 29.43
CA VAL A 17 -26.05 44.87 28.53
C VAL A 17 -25.61 45.01 27.07
N THR A 18 -25.35 46.23 26.62
CA THR A 18 -24.86 46.47 25.25
C THR A 18 -23.49 45.80 25.01
N ALA A 19 -22.55 45.88 25.98
CA ALA A 19 -21.26 45.23 25.91
C ALA A 19 -21.39 43.71 25.90
N LEU A 20 -22.30 43.15 26.71
CA LEU A 20 -22.57 41.71 26.79
C LEU A 20 -23.17 41.17 25.48
N VAL A 21 -24.17 41.89 24.93
CA VAL A 21 -24.79 41.53 23.67
C VAL A 21 -23.78 41.67 22.52
N GLY A 22 -23.06 42.79 22.46
CA GLY A 22 -22.04 43.03 21.44
C GLY A 22 -20.92 42.01 21.49
N GLY A 23 -20.41 41.75 22.71
CA GLY A 23 -19.39 40.73 22.94
C GLY A 23 -19.89 39.31 22.60
N GLY A 24 -21.15 39.00 22.93
CA GLY A 24 -21.77 37.72 22.58
C GLY A 24 -21.90 37.49 21.08
N VAL A 25 -22.30 38.53 20.34
CA VAL A 25 -22.41 38.47 18.86
C VAL A 25 -21.02 38.25 18.23
N VAL A 26 -19.99 38.96 18.69
CA VAL A 26 -18.62 38.81 18.20
C VAL A 26 -18.09 37.42 18.50
N ALA A 27 -18.27 36.93 19.75
CA ALA A 27 -17.85 35.61 20.16
C ALA A 27 -18.56 34.51 19.34
N ALA A 28 -19.86 34.63 19.14
CA ALA A 28 -20.64 33.69 18.30
C ALA A 28 -20.18 33.70 16.84
N GLY A 29 -19.94 34.88 16.26
CA GLY A 29 -19.39 35.03 14.92
C GLY A 29 -18.01 34.41 14.76
N TRP A 30 -17.11 34.62 15.72
CA TRP A 30 -15.78 34.01 15.74
C TRP A 30 -15.86 32.49 15.86
N PHE A 31 -16.70 31.98 16.77
CA PHE A 31 -16.89 30.53 16.92
C PHE A 31 -17.45 29.88 15.65
N TRP A 32 -18.44 30.53 15.02
CA TRP A 32 -19.04 30.06 13.76
C TRP A 32 -18.02 30.04 12.63
N THR A 33 -17.27 31.12 12.45
CA THR A 33 -16.22 31.21 11.42
C THR A 33 -15.16 30.15 11.64
N HIS A 34 -14.71 29.94 12.89
CA HIS A 34 -13.74 28.94 13.24
C HIS A 34 -14.24 27.51 13.00
N ALA A 35 -15.51 27.23 13.30
CA ALA A 35 -16.13 25.93 13.04
C ALA A 35 -16.24 25.64 11.53
N LEU A 36 -16.62 26.64 10.73
CA LEU A 36 -16.68 26.52 9.26
C LEU A 36 -15.28 26.32 8.65
N SER A 37 -14.28 27.06 9.10
CA SER A 37 -12.89 26.91 8.66
C SER A 37 -12.39 25.47 8.92
N ARG A 38 -12.57 24.96 10.13
CA ARG A 38 -12.20 23.58 10.46
C ARG A 38 -12.90 22.51 9.61
N ARG A 39 -14.16 22.74 9.25
CA ARG A 39 -14.88 21.83 8.33
C ARG A 39 -14.28 21.87 6.95
N ARG A 40 -14.01 23.05 6.42
CA ARG A 40 -13.36 23.22 5.12
C ARG A 40 -11.99 22.58 5.07
N ASP A 41 -11.17 22.80 6.10
CA ASP A 41 -9.81 22.23 6.18
C ASP A 41 -9.84 20.69 6.21
N ARG A 42 -10.84 20.09 6.88
CA ARG A 42 -11.03 18.63 6.85
C ARG A 42 -11.40 18.14 5.46
N LEU A 43 -12.38 18.76 4.81
CA LEU A 43 -12.80 18.38 3.45
C LEU A 43 -11.64 18.47 2.47
N LEU A 44 -10.85 19.55 2.49
CA LEU A 44 -9.68 19.70 1.63
C LEU A 44 -8.61 18.63 1.91
N ARG A 45 -8.44 18.24 3.18
CA ARG A 45 -7.54 17.16 3.53
C ARG A 45 -8.04 15.81 3.00
N ASP A 46 -9.31 15.52 3.16
CA ASP A 46 -9.92 14.27 2.70
C ASP A 46 -9.85 14.18 1.16
N GLU A 47 -10.13 15.27 0.45
CA GLU A 47 -9.95 15.36 -1.00
C GLU A 47 -8.49 15.10 -1.41
N ARG A 48 -7.53 15.69 -0.69
CA ARG A 48 -6.10 15.49 -0.96
C ARG A 48 -5.67 14.03 -0.77
N VAL A 49 -6.16 13.37 0.29
CA VAL A 49 -5.92 11.95 0.55
C VAL A 49 -6.44 11.10 -0.59
N ASP A 50 -7.66 11.36 -1.03
CA ASP A 50 -8.30 10.65 -2.13
C ASP A 50 -7.55 10.83 -3.45
N ASP A 51 -7.10 12.05 -3.74
CA ASP A 51 -6.35 12.35 -4.97
C ASP A 51 -4.99 11.62 -4.99
N ILE A 52 -4.27 11.60 -3.87
CA ILE A 52 -3.03 10.83 -3.74
C ILE A 52 -3.30 9.33 -3.93
N GLN A 53 -4.35 8.79 -3.31
CA GLN A 53 -4.71 7.39 -3.45
C GLN A 53 -5.07 7.03 -4.90
N ARG A 54 -5.83 7.88 -5.61
CA ARG A 54 -6.18 7.68 -7.02
C ARG A 54 -4.95 7.70 -7.91
N ALA A 55 -4.04 8.64 -7.67
CA ALA A 55 -2.81 8.79 -8.45
C ALA A 55 -1.90 7.56 -8.27
N LEU A 56 -1.67 7.13 -7.03
CA LEU A 56 -0.90 5.92 -6.71
C LEU A 56 -1.55 4.65 -7.28
N LEU A 57 -2.88 4.53 -7.17
CA LEU A 57 -3.61 3.40 -7.75
C LEU A 57 -3.43 3.33 -9.27
N ALA A 58 -3.46 4.48 -9.95
CA ALA A 58 -3.27 4.55 -11.40
C ALA A 58 -1.84 4.13 -11.80
N GLU A 59 -0.81 4.59 -11.09
CA GLU A 59 0.58 4.22 -11.34
C GLU A 59 0.83 2.72 -11.07
N ILE A 60 0.38 2.20 -9.93
CA ILE A 60 0.50 0.78 -9.58
C ILE A 60 -0.22 -0.09 -10.61
N ARG A 61 -1.41 0.32 -11.06
CA ARG A 61 -2.16 -0.39 -12.12
C ARG A 61 -1.39 -0.45 -13.43
N ALA A 62 -0.77 0.65 -13.83
CA ALA A 62 0.05 0.68 -15.04
C ALA A 62 1.27 -0.25 -14.93
N HIS A 63 1.93 -0.27 -13.77
CA HIS A 63 3.05 -1.17 -13.51
C HIS A 63 2.61 -2.65 -13.50
N VAL A 64 1.52 -2.98 -12.82
CA VAL A 64 0.98 -4.35 -12.78
C VAL A 64 0.62 -4.82 -14.17
N ALA A 65 -0.05 -4.00 -14.98
CA ALA A 65 -0.36 -4.34 -16.37
C ALA A 65 0.90 -4.56 -17.23
N ALA A 66 1.94 -3.73 -17.02
CA ALA A 66 3.22 -3.91 -17.71
C ALA A 66 3.94 -5.21 -17.29
N LEU A 67 3.85 -5.59 -16.01
CA LEU A 67 4.41 -6.86 -15.51
C LEU A 67 3.66 -8.08 -16.05
N GLU A 68 2.34 -8.01 -16.11
CA GLU A 68 1.48 -9.06 -16.66
C GLU A 68 1.70 -9.26 -18.16
N GLY A 69 2.01 -8.20 -18.89
CA GLY A 69 2.34 -8.24 -20.32
C GLY A 69 3.72 -8.81 -20.65
N GLN A 70 4.58 -9.06 -19.66
CA GLN A 70 5.89 -9.67 -19.88
C GLN A 70 5.76 -11.19 -20.05
N PRO A 71 6.59 -11.82 -20.93
CA PRO A 71 6.59 -13.27 -21.14
C PRO A 71 7.16 -14.06 -19.93
N LEU A 72 7.36 -13.39 -18.80
CA LEU A 72 7.85 -13.99 -17.55
C LEU A 72 6.76 -14.75 -16.77
N GLY A 73 5.52 -14.78 -17.25
CA GLY A 73 4.44 -15.56 -16.64
C GLY A 73 4.48 -17.06 -17.02
N ASP A 74 5.11 -17.39 -18.13
CA ASP A 74 5.21 -18.75 -18.67
C ASP A 74 6.45 -19.48 -18.13
N PRO A 75 6.32 -20.64 -17.45
CA PRO A 75 7.45 -21.42 -16.92
C PRO A 75 8.45 -21.87 -18.00
N GLU A 76 7.97 -22.26 -19.17
CA GLU A 76 8.84 -22.72 -20.27
C GLU A 76 9.66 -21.55 -20.83
N ALA A 77 9.04 -20.38 -20.98
CA ALA A 77 9.73 -19.17 -21.41
C ALA A 77 10.79 -18.73 -20.39
N ARG A 78 10.50 -18.83 -19.07
CA ARG A 78 11.47 -18.57 -18.00
C ARG A 78 12.69 -19.45 -18.09
N GLU A 79 12.49 -20.77 -18.19
CA GLU A 79 13.58 -21.74 -18.26
C GLU A 79 14.43 -21.52 -19.52
N ALA A 80 13.79 -21.26 -20.66
CA ALA A 80 14.50 -20.94 -21.90
C ALA A 80 15.33 -19.66 -21.80
N MET A 81 14.88 -18.65 -21.04
CA MET A 81 15.66 -17.43 -20.78
C MET A 81 16.86 -17.71 -19.87
N VAL A 82 16.65 -18.47 -18.79
CA VAL A 82 17.71 -18.89 -17.85
C VAL A 82 18.80 -19.64 -18.62
N MET A 83 18.43 -20.61 -19.44
CA MET A 83 19.37 -21.40 -20.24
C MET A 83 20.18 -20.56 -21.25
N ARG A 84 19.53 -19.59 -21.91
CA ARG A 84 20.21 -18.70 -22.87
C ARG A 84 21.20 -17.76 -22.18
N LEU A 85 20.82 -17.26 -20.99
CA LEU A 85 21.69 -16.40 -20.18
C LEU A 85 22.93 -17.20 -19.69
N ALA A 86 22.73 -18.42 -19.17
CA ALA A 86 23.81 -19.30 -18.72
C ALA A 86 24.80 -19.63 -19.83
N GLN A 87 24.34 -19.68 -21.10
CA GLN A 87 25.19 -19.91 -22.27
C GLN A 87 25.92 -18.64 -22.76
N GLY A 88 25.72 -17.49 -22.11
CA GLY A 88 26.26 -16.20 -22.55
C GLY A 88 25.69 -15.71 -23.91
N ARG A 89 24.62 -16.34 -24.40
CA ARG A 89 24.06 -16.07 -25.73
C ARG A 89 23.05 -14.94 -25.76
N HIS A 90 22.55 -14.52 -24.61
CA HIS A 90 21.48 -13.54 -24.54
C HIS A 90 21.48 -12.83 -23.19
N VAL A 91 21.44 -11.50 -23.24
CA VAL A 91 21.17 -10.68 -22.06
C VAL A 91 19.69 -10.32 -22.07
N PRO A 92 18.91 -10.73 -21.05
CA PRO A 92 17.49 -10.42 -21.03
C PRO A 92 17.26 -8.90 -20.94
N ILE A 93 16.30 -8.40 -21.73
CA ILE A 93 15.89 -6.99 -21.65
C ILE A 93 14.99 -6.84 -20.43
N LEU A 94 15.57 -6.34 -19.35
CA LEU A 94 14.87 -6.08 -18.10
C LEU A 94 14.61 -4.59 -17.92
N PRO A 95 13.47 -4.19 -17.35
CA PRO A 95 13.20 -2.80 -17.00
C PRO A 95 14.27 -2.28 -16.04
N HIS A 96 14.93 -1.20 -16.41
CA HIS A 96 16.02 -0.57 -15.65
C HIS A 96 15.57 0.69 -14.91
N ASP A 97 14.31 1.09 -15.09
CA ASP A 97 13.68 2.22 -14.41
C ASP A 97 12.41 1.71 -13.71
N ALA A 98 12.22 2.13 -12.48
CA ALA A 98 11.03 1.84 -11.70
C ALA A 98 9.79 2.56 -12.27
N ASN A 99 9.99 3.66 -13.01
CA ASN A 99 8.94 4.52 -13.54
C ASN A 99 7.93 5.03 -12.49
N ASP A 100 8.41 5.21 -11.25
CA ASP A 100 7.68 5.55 -10.03
C ASP A 100 7.54 7.07 -9.83
N ARG A 101 7.21 7.80 -10.89
CA ARG A 101 7.20 9.26 -10.92
C ARG A 101 6.17 9.86 -9.98
N ILE A 102 4.97 9.27 -9.92
CA ILE A 102 3.89 9.75 -9.05
C ILE A 102 4.28 9.48 -7.59
N PHE A 103 4.76 8.27 -7.28
CA PHE A 103 5.19 7.95 -5.91
C PHE A 103 6.29 8.90 -5.43
N ARG A 104 7.31 9.18 -6.24
CA ARG A 104 8.38 10.13 -5.88
C ARG A 104 7.86 11.54 -5.66
N ALA A 105 6.87 11.96 -6.42
CA ALA A 105 6.27 13.28 -6.25
C ALA A 105 5.45 13.42 -4.96
N VAL A 106 4.91 12.32 -4.44
CA VAL A 106 4.03 12.32 -3.25
C VAL A 106 4.66 11.63 -2.03
N VAL A 107 5.89 11.14 -2.11
CA VAL A 107 6.53 10.38 -1.02
C VAL A 107 6.66 11.19 0.27
N GLU A 108 6.89 12.49 0.17
CA GLU A 108 6.96 13.38 1.34
C GLU A 108 5.59 13.54 2.02
N GLU A 109 4.52 13.38 1.27
CA GLU A 109 3.14 13.45 1.73
C GLU A 109 2.55 12.08 2.10
N VAL A 110 3.32 11.00 1.98
CA VAL A 110 2.82 9.63 2.24
C VAL A 110 2.25 9.46 3.65
N HIS A 111 2.72 10.26 4.60
CA HIS A 111 2.23 10.31 5.97
C HIS A 111 0.78 10.83 6.10
N VAL A 112 0.24 11.46 5.07
CA VAL A 112 -1.16 11.92 5.02
C VAL A 112 -2.10 10.76 4.71
N LEU A 113 -1.59 9.70 4.06
CA LEU A 113 -2.39 8.51 3.77
C LEU A 113 -2.81 7.79 5.06
N PRO A 114 -3.96 7.12 5.05
CA PRO A 114 -4.35 6.24 6.14
C PRO A 114 -3.33 5.10 6.34
N GLU A 115 -3.13 4.68 7.58
CA GLU A 115 -2.15 3.64 7.97
C GLU A 115 -2.28 2.37 7.12
N TRP A 116 -3.51 1.91 6.86
CA TRP A 116 -3.79 0.74 6.05
C TRP A 116 -3.34 0.86 4.58
N ALA A 117 -3.23 2.09 4.05
CA ALA A 117 -2.73 2.35 2.69
C ALA A 117 -1.20 2.41 2.66
N ILE A 118 -0.58 3.02 3.68
CA ILE A 118 0.86 3.28 3.75
C ILE A 118 1.65 1.96 3.60
N ASP A 119 1.34 0.95 4.42
CA ASP A 119 2.07 -0.33 4.39
C ASP A 119 2.03 -0.99 3.01
N SER A 120 0.84 -1.05 2.41
CA SER A 120 0.65 -1.67 1.09
C SER A 120 1.41 -0.94 -0.02
N VAL A 121 1.41 0.39 0.01
CA VAL A 121 2.08 1.25 -0.98
C VAL A 121 3.60 1.17 -0.81
N VAL A 122 4.10 1.40 0.39
CA VAL A 122 5.54 1.41 0.67
C VAL A 122 6.17 0.05 0.37
N ARG A 123 5.52 -1.04 0.77
CA ARG A 123 6.00 -2.39 0.46
C ARG A 123 6.10 -2.63 -1.04
N TYR A 124 5.10 -2.21 -1.81
CA TYR A 124 5.10 -2.35 -3.26
C TYR A 124 6.27 -1.61 -3.91
N TYR A 125 6.43 -0.32 -3.60
CA TYR A 125 7.50 0.49 -4.22
C TYR A 125 8.90 0.06 -3.77
N ARG A 126 9.04 -0.46 -2.55
CA ARG A 126 10.29 -1.07 -2.10
C ARG A 126 10.67 -2.29 -2.94
N LEU A 127 9.73 -3.20 -3.20
CA LEU A 127 9.96 -4.35 -4.07
C LEU A 127 10.29 -3.92 -5.50
N LEU A 128 9.60 -2.92 -6.02
CA LEU A 128 9.85 -2.35 -7.34
C LEU A 128 11.27 -1.78 -7.45
N ALA A 129 11.74 -1.06 -6.43
CA ALA A 129 13.11 -0.52 -6.38
C ALA A 129 14.16 -1.63 -6.33
N VAL A 130 13.99 -2.65 -5.48
CA VAL A 130 14.90 -3.80 -5.38
C VAL A 130 14.95 -4.55 -6.71
N ARG A 131 13.80 -4.79 -7.35
CA ARG A 131 13.72 -5.43 -8.66
C ARG A 131 14.49 -4.65 -9.73
N THR A 132 14.35 -3.33 -9.73
CA THR A 132 15.06 -2.45 -10.68
C THR A 132 16.58 -2.49 -10.47
N ALA A 133 17.03 -2.44 -9.21
CA ALA A 133 18.45 -2.57 -8.88
C ALA A 133 19.01 -3.92 -9.35
N LEU A 134 18.29 -5.01 -9.06
CA LEU A 134 18.70 -6.35 -9.47
C LEU A 134 18.76 -6.49 -11.01
N ALA A 135 17.84 -5.86 -11.74
CA ALA A 135 17.87 -5.84 -13.21
C ALA A 135 19.13 -5.13 -13.75
N GLN A 136 19.58 -4.06 -13.09
CA GLN A 136 20.83 -3.36 -13.45
C GLN A 136 22.06 -4.24 -13.17
N ASP A 137 22.10 -4.89 -12.02
CA ASP A 137 23.21 -5.78 -11.62
C ASP A 137 23.32 -6.99 -12.57
N ILE A 138 22.18 -7.61 -12.94
CA ILE A 138 22.16 -8.70 -13.93
C ILE A 138 22.76 -8.22 -15.26
N ARG A 139 22.36 -7.04 -15.72
CA ARG A 139 22.87 -6.49 -16.99
C ARG A 139 24.37 -6.24 -16.93
N ALA A 140 24.85 -5.72 -15.79
CA ALA A 140 26.28 -5.46 -15.60
C ALA A 140 27.10 -6.75 -15.53
N ALA A 141 26.56 -7.80 -14.95
CA ALA A 141 27.26 -9.08 -14.78
C ALA A 141 27.18 -10.01 -16.01
N ALA A 142 26.19 -9.83 -16.89
CA ALA A 142 25.84 -10.81 -17.92
C ALA A 142 26.95 -11.14 -18.92
N SER A 143 27.83 -10.18 -19.26
CA SER A 143 28.95 -10.37 -20.19
C SER A 143 30.13 -11.08 -19.54
N ASP A 144 30.49 -10.68 -18.32
CA ASP A 144 31.75 -11.10 -17.68
C ASP A 144 31.58 -12.29 -16.74
N HIS A 145 30.38 -12.43 -16.18
CA HIS A 145 30.03 -13.44 -15.16
C HIS A 145 28.65 -14.04 -15.44
N PRO A 146 28.47 -14.81 -16.52
CA PRO A 146 27.16 -15.35 -16.93
C PRO A 146 26.52 -16.28 -15.88
N ASP A 147 27.32 -17.05 -15.16
CA ASP A 147 26.81 -17.92 -14.09
C ASP A 147 26.18 -17.10 -12.96
N ARG A 148 26.88 -16.05 -12.49
CA ARG A 148 26.37 -15.15 -11.49
C ARG A 148 25.12 -14.41 -11.96
N ALA A 149 25.14 -13.92 -13.20
CA ALA A 149 23.97 -13.27 -13.81
C ALA A 149 22.76 -14.20 -13.87
N THR A 150 23.00 -15.50 -14.11
CA THR A 150 21.95 -16.53 -14.15
C THR A 150 21.32 -16.78 -12.79
N GLU A 151 22.12 -16.85 -11.72
CA GLU A 151 21.61 -16.95 -10.33
C GLU A 151 20.77 -15.73 -9.97
N MET A 152 21.30 -14.53 -10.21
CA MET A 152 20.59 -13.28 -9.97
C MET A 152 19.31 -13.18 -10.80
N PHE A 153 19.27 -13.75 -12.00
CA PHE A 153 18.07 -13.77 -12.84
C PHE A 153 16.98 -14.70 -12.27
N ARG A 154 17.36 -15.83 -11.65
CA ARG A 154 16.39 -16.67 -10.91
C ARG A 154 15.77 -15.91 -9.74
N ASP A 155 16.58 -15.19 -8.97
CA ASP A 155 16.09 -14.35 -7.87
C ASP A 155 15.18 -13.22 -8.40
N TYR A 156 15.53 -12.65 -9.55
CA TYR A 156 14.70 -11.65 -10.22
C TYR A 156 13.31 -12.19 -10.60
N LEU A 157 13.22 -13.44 -11.08
CA LEU A 157 11.94 -14.06 -11.41
C LEU A 157 11.06 -14.24 -10.16
N ILE A 158 11.64 -14.66 -9.04
CA ILE A 158 10.92 -14.78 -7.76
C ILE A 158 10.43 -13.40 -7.30
N LEU A 159 11.33 -12.41 -7.33
CA LEU A 159 11.02 -11.04 -6.93
C LEU A 159 9.96 -10.40 -7.85
N ASN A 160 9.96 -10.74 -9.14
CA ASN A 160 8.96 -10.29 -10.11
C ASN A 160 7.56 -10.80 -9.73
N ASP A 161 7.43 -12.08 -9.38
CA ASP A 161 6.17 -12.68 -8.93
C ASP A 161 5.69 -12.05 -7.62
N GLU A 162 6.59 -11.81 -6.66
CA GLU A 162 6.25 -11.15 -5.41
C GLU A 162 5.82 -9.69 -5.64
N THR A 163 6.48 -8.98 -6.54
CA THR A 163 6.13 -7.60 -6.91
C THR A 163 4.74 -7.56 -7.55
N LEU A 164 4.43 -8.48 -8.45
CA LEU A 164 3.11 -8.59 -9.09
C LEU A 164 2.01 -8.87 -8.05
N LEU A 165 2.23 -9.84 -7.17
CA LEU A 165 1.29 -10.18 -6.11
C LEU A 165 1.04 -9.00 -5.16
N THR A 166 2.12 -8.33 -4.75
CA THR A 166 2.06 -7.18 -3.84
C THR A 166 1.38 -5.99 -4.52
N GLY A 167 1.65 -5.73 -5.80
CA GLY A 167 0.98 -4.70 -6.58
C GLY A 167 -0.53 -4.94 -6.70
N ARG A 168 -0.95 -6.15 -7.01
CA ARG A 168 -2.37 -6.54 -7.01
C ARG A 168 -3.02 -6.36 -5.64
N ARG A 169 -2.29 -6.64 -4.55
CA ARG A 169 -2.78 -6.40 -3.19
C ARG A 169 -2.93 -4.92 -2.91
N ALA A 170 -1.94 -4.10 -3.23
CA ALA A 170 -1.99 -2.65 -3.06
C ALA A 170 -3.15 -2.03 -3.85
N MET A 171 -3.39 -2.46 -5.09
CA MET A 171 -4.53 -2.02 -5.89
C MET A 171 -5.87 -2.33 -5.23
N ARG A 172 -6.02 -3.54 -4.65
CA ARG A 172 -7.27 -3.92 -3.94
C ARG A 172 -7.48 -3.08 -2.69
N VAL A 173 -6.43 -2.84 -1.92
CA VAL A 173 -6.48 -2.04 -0.68
C VAL A 173 -6.84 -0.59 -1.00
N LEU A 174 -6.14 0.05 -1.96
CA LEU A 174 -6.43 1.42 -2.38
C LEU A 174 -7.84 1.53 -3.00
N GLY A 175 -8.23 0.56 -3.84
CA GLY A 175 -9.56 0.52 -4.44
C GLY A 175 -10.68 0.39 -3.40
N ALA A 176 -10.52 -0.48 -2.41
CA ALA A 176 -11.48 -0.62 -1.31
C ALA A 176 -11.57 0.68 -0.49
N GLY A 177 -10.42 1.29 -0.18
CA GLY A 177 -10.36 2.56 0.54
C GLY A 177 -11.12 3.69 -0.17
N LEU A 178 -10.91 3.83 -1.48
CA LEU A 178 -11.60 4.83 -2.31
C LEU A 178 -13.11 4.59 -2.43
N GLN A 179 -13.58 3.34 -2.34
CA GLN A 179 -15.00 2.99 -2.46
C GLN A 179 -15.78 3.10 -1.16
N GLY A 180 -15.18 2.73 -0.05
CA GLY A 180 -15.88 2.64 1.24
C GLY A 180 -14.99 2.89 2.47
N GLY A 181 -13.85 3.57 2.27
CA GLY A 181 -12.98 3.97 3.37
C GLY A 181 -12.43 2.81 4.19
N GLN A 182 -12.20 3.07 5.47
CA GLN A 182 -11.62 2.10 6.39
C GLN A 182 -12.45 0.83 6.54
N ASP A 183 -13.77 0.93 6.55
CA ASP A 183 -14.66 -0.22 6.76
C ASP A 183 -14.56 -1.23 5.61
N ALA A 184 -14.49 -0.74 4.38
CA ALA A 184 -14.31 -1.59 3.20
C ALA A 184 -12.94 -2.29 3.20
N VAL A 185 -11.89 -1.62 3.66
CA VAL A 185 -10.55 -2.20 3.80
C VAL A 185 -10.52 -3.27 4.90
N GLN A 186 -11.15 -3.03 6.05
CA GLN A 186 -11.26 -4.03 7.11
C GLN A 186 -12.05 -5.26 6.64
N ALA A 187 -13.14 -5.06 5.91
CA ALA A 187 -13.91 -6.16 5.31
C ALA A 187 -13.07 -6.97 4.32
N LEU A 188 -12.22 -6.30 3.51
CA LEU A 188 -11.28 -6.94 2.59
C LEU A 188 -10.28 -7.83 3.34
N PHE A 189 -9.68 -7.33 4.42
CA PHE A 189 -8.71 -8.09 5.22
C PHE A 189 -9.37 -9.28 5.92
N ALA A 190 -10.53 -9.08 6.55
CA ALA A 190 -11.28 -10.15 7.18
C ALA A 190 -11.72 -11.25 6.18
N ALA A 191 -12.05 -10.88 4.95
CA ALA A 191 -12.34 -11.84 3.89
C ALA A 191 -11.09 -12.61 3.44
N ALA A 192 -9.93 -11.96 3.38
CA ALA A 192 -8.66 -12.61 3.03
C ALA A 192 -8.24 -13.60 4.12
N GLU A 193 -8.34 -13.23 5.38
CA GLU A 193 -8.03 -14.09 6.53
C GLU A 193 -8.92 -15.33 6.58
N ARG A 194 -10.23 -15.16 6.37
CA ARG A 194 -11.18 -16.30 6.30
C ARG A 194 -10.81 -17.27 5.19
N ARG A 195 -10.45 -16.78 4.00
CA ARG A 195 -10.04 -17.64 2.88
C ARG A 195 -8.76 -18.40 3.20
N GLU A 196 -7.78 -17.74 3.82
CA GLU A 196 -6.53 -18.37 4.20
C GLU A 196 -6.76 -19.45 5.27
N THR A 197 -7.56 -19.17 6.30
CA THR A 197 -7.95 -20.14 7.32
C THR A 197 -8.66 -21.36 6.71
N GLN A 198 -9.57 -21.12 5.76
CA GLN A 198 -10.27 -22.20 5.05
C GLN A 198 -9.31 -23.04 4.20
N ARG A 199 -8.34 -22.38 3.53
CA ARG A 199 -7.32 -23.07 2.74
C ARG A 199 -6.45 -23.97 3.61
N ILE A 200 -5.95 -23.45 4.72
CA ILE A 200 -5.16 -24.22 5.70
C ILE A 200 -5.96 -25.39 6.24
N ALA A 201 -7.20 -25.16 6.65
CA ALA A 201 -8.07 -26.22 7.17
C ALA A 201 -8.37 -27.33 6.14
N ALA A 202 -8.43 -27.00 4.85
CA ALA A 202 -8.64 -27.98 3.79
C ALA A 202 -7.36 -28.77 3.45
N THR A 203 -6.17 -28.16 3.57
CA THR A 203 -4.89 -28.78 3.18
C THR A 203 -4.30 -29.65 4.31
N LEU A 204 -4.45 -29.21 5.56
CA LEU A 204 -3.86 -29.85 6.73
C LEU A 204 -4.20 -31.34 6.90
N PRO A 205 -5.45 -31.80 6.69
CA PRO A 205 -5.79 -33.24 6.80
C PRO A 205 -5.06 -34.10 5.79
N GLY A 206 -4.84 -33.60 4.57
CA GLY A 206 -4.11 -34.30 3.51
C GLY A 206 -2.64 -34.46 3.85
N GLU A 207 -1.97 -33.39 4.26
CA GLU A 207 -0.56 -33.40 4.65
C GLU A 207 -0.32 -34.32 5.86
N LEU A 208 -1.22 -34.31 6.86
CA LEU A 208 -1.13 -35.21 7.99
C LEU A 208 -1.32 -36.68 7.60
N ALA A 209 -2.19 -36.99 6.64
CA ALA A 209 -2.36 -38.34 6.13
C ALA A 209 -1.12 -38.81 5.36
N GLU A 210 -0.51 -37.95 4.55
CA GLU A 210 0.75 -38.25 3.83
C GLU A 210 1.91 -38.49 4.79
N LEU A 211 2.07 -37.65 5.82
CA LEU A 211 3.08 -37.83 6.84
C LEU A 211 2.91 -39.16 7.60
N ARG A 212 1.68 -39.54 7.96
CA ARG A 212 1.39 -40.82 8.59
C ARG A 212 1.73 -42.00 7.67
N ALA A 213 1.35 -41.91 6.40
CA ALA A 213 1.68 -42.93 5.41
C ALA A 213 3.21 -43.09 5.23
N GLY A 214 3.94 -41.97 5.19
CA GLY A 214 5.40 -41.95 5.11
C GLY A 214 6.08 -42.56 6.34
N LEU A 215 5.59 -42.28 7.54
CA LEU A 215 6.08 -42.89 8.77
C LEU A 215 5.82 -44.39 8.83
N ASN A 216 4.61 -44.84 8.46
CA ASN A 216 4.27 -46.26 8.43
C ASN A 216 5.13 -47.03 7.41
N LYS A 217 5.45 -46.44 6.24
CA LYS A 217 6.28 -47.03 5.24
C LYS A 217 7.74 -47.20 5.73
N ARG A 218 8.27 -46.25 6.49
CA ARG A 218 9.60 -46.34 7.11
C ARG A 218 9.66 -47.37 8.24
N SER A 219 8.58 -47.50 8.99
CA SER A 219 8.52 -48.49 10.10
C SER A 219 8.32 -49.91 9.60
N SER A 220 7.83 -50.10 8.38
CA SER A 220 7.62 -51.42 7.75
C SER A 220 8.76 -51.89 6.84
N ASP A 221 9.83 -51.10 6.69
CA ASP A 221 11.03 -51.52 5.93
C ASP A 221 11.99 -52.32 6.84
N PRO A 222 12.07 -53.66 6.69
CA PRO A 222 12.88 -54.52 7.55
C PRO A 222 14.39 -54.49 7.25
N ARG A 223 14.85 -53.65 6.32
CA ARG A 223 16.27 -53.55 5.89
C ARG A 223 17.10 -52.51 6.68
N GLY A 224 16.54 -51.94 7.75
CA GLY A 224 17.19 -50.95 8.61
C GLY A 224 17.75 -51.51 9.92
N ARG A 225 18.10 -52.81 10.00
CA ARG A 225 18.84 -53.41 11.14
C ARG A 225 20.10 -54.11 10.66
#